data_2ee4af8fed82fd1556c317e7263cf79c
#
_entry.id   2ee4af8fed82fd1556c317e7263cf79c
#
_cell.length_a   1.000
_cell.length_b   1.000
_cell.length_c   1.000
_cell.angle_alpha   90.00
_cell.angle_beta   90.00
_cell.angle_gamma   90.00
#
_symmetry.space_group_name_H-M   'P 1'
#
loop_
_entity.id
_entity.type
_entity.pdbx_description
1 polymer ?
#
loop_
_entity_poly.entity_id
_entity_poly.type
_entity_poly.pdbx_seq_one_letter_code
_entity_poly.pdbx_strand_id
1 'polypeptide(L)'
;MAVRESALLLLGLLLSGCMQATLEPANNAAFTQRDKKLLANPPYAQASIPQSYQRHIVDYHRAEAPGSIVVDSDSRYLYFVLPDKKAIRYGVTVGEEALSWYGIAKVGRKEEWPSWVPTPEIKQRIAGLPSFVDGGPHNPLGARGIYLFQGSKDTLFRIHGTNQPEYIGQAISSGCIRMTNEDVIDLYNRVKMGAIVVVLAPKQGDSPVNPRVAMGGRN
;
A
#
# COMPACT_ATOMS: atom_id res chain seq x y z
N MET A 1 4.62 45.51 -59.70
CA MET A 1 4.32 44.14 -59.38
C MET A 1 4.95 43.81 -58.04
N ALA A 2 4.17 43.78 -57.01
CA ALA A 2 4.66 43.49 -55.64
C ALA A 2 4.09 42.09 -55.20
N VAL A 3 4.98 41.14 -55.00
CA VAL A 3 4.66 39.80 -54.53
C VAL A 3 4.58 39.87 -53.01
N ARG A 4 3.40 39.62 -52.44
CA ARG A 4 3.17 39.45 -50.99
C ARG A 4 3.46 38.00 -50.61
N GLU A 5 4.50 37.77 -49.86
CA GLU A 5 4.73 36.50 -49.20
C GLU A 5 3.88 36.42 -47.91
N SER A 6 2.97 35.45 -47.88
CA SER A 6 2.16 35.14 -46.72
C SER A 6 2.91 34.11 -45.84
N ALA A 7 3.41 34.53 -44.71
CA ALA A 7 3.98 33.64 -43.72
C ALA A 7 2.84 32.91 -42.95
N LEU A 8 2.68 31.59 -43.14
CA LEU A 8 1.84 30.75 -42.33
C LEU A 8 2.55 30.46 -40.99
N LEU A 9 2.06 31.08 -39.92
CA LEU A 9 2.41 30.67 -38.55
C LEU A 9 1.69 29.36 -38.22
N LEU A 10 2.43 28.25 -38.17
CA LEU A 10 1.97 27.01 -37.58
C LEU A 10 1.97 27.16 -36.05
N LEU A 11 0.80 27.37 -35.48
CA LEU A 11 0.58 27.36 -34.04
C LEU A 11 0.53 25.88 -33.57
N GLY A 12 1.67 25.38 -33.07
CA GLY A 12 1.76 24.04 -32.47
C GLY A 12 0.96 24.00 -31.18
N LEU A 13 -0.21 23.34 -31.20
CA LEU A 13 -0.94 22.94 -29.97
C LEU A 13 -0.11 21.93 -29.23
N LEU A 14 0.56 22.32 -28.16
CA LEU A 14 1.07 21.44 -27.14
C LEU A 14 -0.13 20.87 -26.36
N LEU A 15 -0.58 19.67 -26.75
CA LEU A 15 -1.49 18.86 -25.95
C LEU A 15 -0.74 18.42 -24.69
N SER A 16 -0.84 19.21 -23.63
CA SER A 16 -0.49 18.78 -22.27
C SER A 16 -1.48 17.68 -21.90
N GLY A 17 -1.09 16.42 -22.15
CA GLY A 17 -1.84 15.25 -21.69
C GLY A 17 -1.84 15.28 -20.16
N CYS A 18 -2.93 15.76 -19.55
CA CYS A 18 -3.19 15.52 -18.14
C CYS A 18 -3.23 14.00 -17.93
N MET A 19 -2.21 13.46 -17.27
CA MET A 19 -2.19 12.07 -16.84
C MET A 19 -3.34 11.87 -15.85
N GLN A 20 -4.44 11.31 -16.35
CA GLN A 20 -5.61 11.02 -15.52
C GLN A 20 -5.38 9.68 -14.82
N ALA A 21 -5.24 9.74 -13.49
CA ALA A 21 -5.32 8.55 -12.67
C ALA A 21 -6.73 7.94 -12.83
N THR A 22 -6.80 6.69 -13.26
CA THR A 22 -8.10 6.01 -13.43
C THR A 22 -8.47 5.31 -12.14
N LEU A 23 -9.65 5.64 -11.60
CA LEU A 23 -10.21 4.94 -10.45
C LEU A 23 -10.35 3.46 -10.79
N GLU A 24 -9.75 2.57 -10.00
CA GLU A 24 -9.96 1.13 -10.12
C GLU A 24 -11.01 0.70 -9.08
N PRO A 25 -12.23 0.37 -9.50
CA PRO A 25 -13.26 -0.02 -8.56
C PRO A 25 -12.87 -1.30 -7.80
N ALA A 26 -13.33 -1.42 -6.56
CA ALA A 26 -13.14 -2.64 -5.78
C ALA A 26 -13.75 -3.83 -6.53
N ASN A 27 -12.89 -4.78 -6.91
CA ASN A 27 -13.34 -5.99 -7.58
C ASN A 27 -13.87 -7.00 -6.55
N ASN A 28 -15.15 -6.90 -6.19
CA ASN A 28 -15.80 -7.83 -5.26
C ASN A 28 -15.83 -9.30 -5.78
N ALA A 29 -15.51 -9.55 -7.04
CA ALA A 29 -15.33 -10.90 -7.58
C ALA A 29 -14.13 -11.63 -6.94
N ALA A 30 -13.16 -10.88 -6.43
CA ALA A 30 -12.01 -11.42 -5.71
C ALA A 30 -12.31 -11.85 -4.28
N PHE A 31 -13.50 -11.52 -3.75
CA PHE A 31 -13.91 -11.84 -2.39
C PHE A 31 -14.39 -13.27 -2.27
N THR A 32 -13.86 -14.02 -1.30
CA THR A 32 -14.37 -15.32 -0.92
C THR A 32 -15.77 -15.18 -0.30
N GLN A 33 -16.50 -16.31 -0.16
CA GLN A 33 -17.78 -16.29 0.56
C GLN A 33 -17.61 -15.86 2.01
N ARG A 34 -16.48 -16.21 2.64
CA ARG A 34 -16.12 -15.75 3.99
C ARG A 34 -15.95 -14.25 4.04
N ASP A 35 -15.24 -13.66 3.08
CA ASP A 35 -15.05 -12.21 2.99
C ASP A 35 -16.39 -11.48 2.88
N LYS A 36 -17.23 -11.92 1.95
CA LYS A 36 -18.56 -11.35 1.74
C LYS A 36 -19.41 -11.39 3.03
N LYS A 37 -19.40 -12.52 3.73
CA LYS A 37 -20.14 -12.68 4.99
C LYS A 37 -19.60 -11.76 6.09
N LEU A 38 -18.28 -11.69 6.28
CA LEU A 38 -17.67 -10.95 7.37
C LEU A 38 -17.66 -9.43 7.14
N LEU A 39 -17.63 -8.99 5.87
CA LEU A 39 -17.62 -7.57 5.49
C LEU A 39 -19.01 -7.00 5.17
N ALA A 40 -20.06 -7.82 5.15
CA ALA A 40 -21.42 -7.34 4.90
C ALA A 40 -21.92 -6.35 5.96
N ASN A 41 -21.62 -6.64 7.23
CA ASN A 41 -21.99 -5.79 8.38
C ASN A 41 -20.81 -5.80 9.38
N PRO A 42 -19.74 -5.06 9.09
CA PRO A 42 -18.59 -5.04 9.98
C PRO A 42 -18.94 -4.31 11.29
N PRO A 43 -18.33 -4.71 12.41
CA PRO A 43 -18.61 -4.11 13.73
C PRO A 43 -17.92 -2.75 13.96
N TYR A 44 -17.35 -2.18 12.92
CA TYR A 44 -16.72 -0.86 12.93
C TYR A 44 -17.44 0.09 11.98
N ALA A 45 -17.29 1.40 12.23
CA ALA A 45 -17.90 2.41 11.38
C ALA A 45 -17.31 2.36 9.96
N GLN A 46 -18.20 2.41 8.96
CA GLN A 46 -17.73 2.61 7.58
C GLN A 46 -17.16 4.02 7.46
N ALA A 47 -15.98 4.13 6.89
CA ALA A 47 -15.32 5.39 6.66
C ALA A 47 -15.41 5.82 5.19
N SER A 48 -15.65 7.10 4.96
CA SER A 48 -15.47 7.69 3.65
C SER A 48 -13.99 7.94 3.42
N ILE A 49 -13.36 7.10 2.59
CA ILE A 49 -11.95 7.26 2.23
C ILE A 49 -11.83 8.45 1.27
N PRO A 50 -10.97 9.46 1.58
CA PRO A 50 -10.74 10.58 0.67
C PRO A 50 -10.34 10.09 -0.73
N GLN A 51 -10.84 10.73 -1.77
CA GLN A 51 -10.64 10.31 -3.16
C GLN A 51 -9.16 10.11 -3.50
N SER A 52 -8.27 10.94 -2.96
CA SER A 52 -6.82 10.82 -3.15
C SER A 52 -6.24 9.50 -2.62
N TYR A 53 -6.86 8.90 -1.60
CA TYR A 53 -6.44 7.64 -0.99
C TYR A 53 -7.27 6.43 -1.44
N GLN A 54 -8.23 6.61 -2.32
CA GLN A 54 -8.88 5.48 -2.99
C GLN A 54 -7.91 4.81 -3.96
N ARG A 55 -8.19 3.57 -4.31
CA ARG A 55 -7.37 2.79 -5.23
C ARG A 55 -7.45 3.32 -6.65
N HIS A 56 -6.29 3.57 -7.28
CA HIS A 56 -6.17 4.08 -8.64
C HIS A 56 -5.08 3.36 -9.41
N ILE A 57 -5.27 3.19 -10.73
CA ILE A 57 -4.17 2.90 -11.65
C ILE A 57 -3.49 4.23 -11.97
N VAL A 58 -2.17 4.26 -11.80
CA VAL A 58 -1.34 5.45 -12.01
C VAL A 58 -0.15 5.13 -12.89
N ASP A 59 0.45 6.14 -13.50
CA ASP A 59 1.75 6.01 -14.12
C ASP A 59 2.82 5.76 -13.06
N TYR A 60 3.78 4.89 -13.40
CA TYR A 60 4.83 4.48 -12.49
C TYR A 60 6.20 4.67 -13.15
N HIS A 61 6.96 5.63 -12.66
CA HIS A 61 8.23 6.06 -13.28
C HIS A 61 9.48 5.50 -12.61
N ARG A 62 9.31 4.70 -11.54
CA ARG A 62 10.41 4.06 -10.82
C ARG A 62 10.81 2.75 -11.52
N ALA A 63 11.92 2.15 -11.08
CA ALA A 63 12.57 1.02 -11.75
C ALA A 63 12.20 -0.37 -11.19
N GLU A 64 11.33 -0.44 -10.17
CA GLU A 64 10.95 -1.71 -9.57
C GLU A 64 10.17 -2.58 -10.59
N ALA A 65 10.46 -3.87 -10.60
CA ALA A 65 9.87 -4.82 -11.55
C ALA A 65 8.38 -5.05 -11.32
N PRO A 66 7.59 -5.35 -12.35
CA PRO A 66 6.19 -5.77 -12.21
C PRO A 66 6.03 -6.91 -11.20
N GLY A 67 4.99 -6.83 -10.36
CA GLY A 67 4.73 -7.74 -9.26
C GLY A 67 5.42 -7.35 -7.93
N SER A 68 6.26 -6.32 -7.92
CA SER A 68 6.82 -5.75 -6.70
C SER A 68 5.81 -4.88 -5.97
N ILE A 69 6.00 -4.74 -4.67
CA ILE A 69 5.30 -3.75 -3.83
C ILE A 69 6.29 -2.64 -3.48
N VAL A 70 5.86 -1.39 -3.57
CA VAL A 70 6.62 -0.24 -3.10
C VAL A 70 5.77 0.55 -2.11
N VAL A 71 6.32 0.81 -0.93
CA VAL A 71 5.65 1.58 0.13
C VAL A 71 6.34 2.93 0.25
N ASP A 72 5.58 3.99 -0.01
CA ASP A 72 5.94 5.37 0.24
C ASP A 72 5.25 5.81 1.53
N SER A 73 6.00 5.72 2.64
CA SER A 73 5.47 6.03 3.96
C SER A 73 5.19 7.53 4.15
N ASP A 74 5.96 8.39 3.48
CA ASP A 74 5.76 9.84 3.58
C ASP A 74 4.46 10.30 2.93
N SER A 75 4.15 9.73 1.76
CA SER A 75 2.92 10.05 1.01
C SER A 75 1.71 9.21 1.44
N ARG A 76 1.92 8.18 2.27
CA ARG A 76 0.92 7.21 2.72
C ARG A 76 0.27 6.45 1.57
N TYR A 77 1.12 6.01 0.63
CA TYR A 77 0.74 5.19 -0.50
C TYR A 77 1.52 3.88 -0.55
N LEU A 78 0.84 2.85 -1.04
CA LEU A 78 1.44 1.60 -1.45
C LEU A 78 1.17 1.41 -2.94
N TYR A 79 2.19 1.00 -3.67
CA TYR A 79 2.12 0.73 -5.10
C TYR A 79 2.34 -0.76 -5.35
N PHE A 80 1.43 -1.39 -6.08
CA PHE A 80 1.66 -2.70 -6.69
C PHE A 80 2.04 -2.46 -8.14
N VAL A 81 3.28 -2.77 -8.49
CA VAL A 81 3.86 -2.47 -9.80
C VAL A 81 3.27 -3.38 -10.87
N LEU A 82 2.77 -2.79 -11.93
CA LEU A 82 2.22 -3.45 -13.12
C LEU A 82 3.20 -3.35 -14.30
N PRO A 83 2.98 -4.13 -15.38
CA PRO A 83 3.62 -3.88 -16.68
C PRO A 83 3.36 -2.45 -17.21
N ASP A 84 4.03 -2.09 -18.29
CA ASP A 84 3.80 -0.86 -19.08
C ASP A 84 3.90 0.44 -18.27
N LYS A 85 4.83 0.48 -17.31
CA LYS A 85 5.05 1.64 -16.44
C LYS A 85 3.77 2.12 -15.73
N LYS A 86 2.99 1.19 -15.26
CA LYS A 86 1.80 1.44 -14.44
C LYS A 86 1.97 0.84 -13.06
N ALA A 87 1.17 1.30 -12.11
CA ALA A 87 1.00 0.68 -10.81
C ALA A 87 -0.43 0.86 -10.32
N ILE A 88 -0.89 -0.06 -9.47
CA ILE A 88 -2.06 0.18 -8.64
C ILE A 88 -1.58 0.89 -7.39
N ARG A 89 -2.08 2.09 -7.15
CA ARG A 89 -1.80 2.87 -5.96
C ARG A 89 -2.93 2.70 -4.96
N TYR A 90 -2.61 2.32 -3.74
CA TYR A 90 -3.51 2.18 -2.61
C TYR A 90 -3.19 3.24 -1.56
N GLY A 91 -4.19 3.81 -0.93
CA GLY A 91 -4.02 4.60 0.28
C GLY A 91 -3.74 3.69 1.48
N VAL A 92 -2.81 4.10 2.33
CA VAL A 92 -2.45 3.35 3.53
C VAL A 92 -2.38 4.22 4.77
N THR A 93 -2.51 3.59 5.93
CA THR A 93 -2.08 4.18 7.20
C THR A 93 -0.70 3.62 7.51
N VAL A 94 0.20 4.49 7.93
CA VAL A 94 1.57 4.13 8.28
C VAL A 94 1.78 4.41 9.76
N GLY A 95 2.28 3.42 10.52
CA GLY A 95 2.66 3.63 11.92
C GLY A 95 3.98 4.39 12.03
N GLU A 96 4.19 5.10 13.16
CA GLU A 96 5.44 5.84 13.43
C GLU A 96 6.68 4.94 13.37
N GLU A 97 6.59 3.69 13.80
CA GLU A 97 7.68 2.72 13.72
C GLU A 97 7.96 2.29 12.27
N ALA A 98 6.93 2.25 11.40
CA ALA A 98 7.11 2.00 9.98
C ALA A 98 7.77 3.20 9.26
N LEU A 99 7.67 4.41 9.81
CA LEU A 99 8.44 5.56 9.33
C LEU A 99 9.94 5.41 9.62
N SER A 100 10.31 4.60 10.61
CA SER A 100 11.72 4.36 10.99
C SER A 100 12.35 3.17 10.25
N TRP A 101 11.55 2.27 9.66
CA TRP A 101 12.05 1.14 8.89
C TRP A 101 11.91 1.38 7.38
N TYR A 102 13.00 1.24 6.68
CA TYR A 102 13.08 1.27 5.23
C TYR A 102 14.05 0.21 4.73
N GLY A 103 13.87 -0.22 3.49
CA GLY A 103 14.72 -1.24 2.90
C GLY A 103 13.97 -2.19 1.99
N ILE A 104 14.61 -3.33 1.71
CA ILE A 104 14.06 -4.36 0.84
C ILE A 104 13.73 -5.59 1.68
N ALA A 105 12.52 -6.09 1.51
CA ALA A 105 12.04 -7.34 2.08
C ALA A 105 11.39 -8.21 0.98
N LYS A 106 10.95 -9.40 1.36
CA LYS A 106 10.15 -10.29 0.51
C LYS A 106 8.88 -10.70 1.24
N VAL A 107 7.83 -10.96 0.47
CA VAL A 107 6.63 -11.62 1.00
C VAL A 107 7.01 -13.04 1.38
N GLY A 108 7.11 -13.32 2.67
CA GLY A 108 7.50 -14.63 3.21
C GLY A 108 6.34 -15.48 3.68
N ARG A 109 5.20 -14.85 4.04
CA ARG A 109 3.97 -15.53 4.46
C ARG A 109 2.75 -14.68 4.13
N LYS A 110 1.62 -15.34 3.87
CA LYS A 110 0.32 -14.71 3.62
C LYS A 110 -0.74 -15.43 4.43
N GLU A 111 -1.65 -14.69 5.04
CA GLU A 111 -2.74 -15.24 5.84
C GLU A 111 -4.07 -14.55 5.55
N GLU A 112 -5.16 -15.35 5.50
CA GLU A 112 -6.52 -14.85 5.44
C GLU A 112 -7.10 -14.77 6.85
N TRP A 113 -7.68 -13.62 7.20
CA TRP A 113 -8.28 -13.39 8.51
C TRP A 113 -7.37 -13.86 9.65
N PRO A 114 -6.13 -13.32 9.72
CA PRO A 114 -5.15 -13.77 10.71
C PRO A 114 -5.64 -13.48 12.13
N SER A 115 -5.27 -14.33 13.07
CA SER A 115 -5.40 -14.03 14.50
C SER A 115 -4.35 -13.00 14.92
N TRP A 116 -4.61 -12.26 15.98
CA TRP A 116 -3.71 -11.23 16.48
C TRP A 116 -3.30 -11.49 17.92
N VAL A 117 -2.00 -11.46 18.15
CA VAL A 117 -1.38 -11.45 19.48
C VAL A 117 -0.66 -10.12 19.62
N PRO A 118 -1.07 -9.23 20.54
CA PRO A 118 -0.36 -7.98 20.77
C PRO A 118 1.07 -8.26 21.24
N THR A 119 2.03 -7.53 20.66
CA THR A 119 3.43 -7.60 21.10
C THR A 119 3.58 -7.04 22.52
N PRO A 120 4.66 -7.40 23.25
CA PRO A 120 4.93 -6.80 24.56
C PRO A 120 4.92 -5.26 24.55
N GLU A 121 5.48 -4.65 23.49
CA GLU A 121 5.54 -3.19 23.32
C GLU A 121 4.14 -2.57 23.17
N ILE A 122 3.26 -3.23 22.41
CA ILE A 122 1.87 -2.78 22.25
C ILE A 122 1.12 -2.88 23.57
N LYS A 123 1.31 -3.99 24.33
CA LYS A 123 0.69 -4.16 25.66
C LYS A 123 1.16 -3.13 26.67
N GLN A 124 2.41 -2.69 26.59
CA GLN A 124 2.93 -1.61 27.47
C GLN A 124 2.30 -0.26 27.16
N ARG A 125 2.01 0.01 25.87
CA ARG A 125 1.41 1.29 25.42
C ARG A 125 -0.09 1.37 25.64
N ILE A 126 -0.78 0.25 25.51
CA ILE A 126 -2.25 0.20 25.60
C ILE A 126 -2.65 -0.79 26.69
N ALA A 127 -3.15 -0.26 27.79
CA ALA A 127 -3.63 -1.06 28.91
C ALA A 127 -4.93 -1.80 28.53
N GLY A 128 -5.14 -3.00 29.10
CA GLY A 128 -6.38 -3.75 28.96
C GLY A 128 -6.56 -4.48 27.63
N LEU A 129 -5.53 -4.54 26.78
CA LEU A 129 -5.60 -5.33 25.53
C LEU A 129 -5.74 -6.83 25.85
N PRO A 130 -6.58 -7.56 25.07
CA PRO A 130 -6.68 -9.00 25.17
C PRO A 130 -5.34 -9.65 24.81
N SER A 131 -5.06 -10.81 25.39
CA SER A 131 -3.85 -11.56 25.06
C SER A 131 -3.87 -12.17 23.67
N PHE A 132 -5.06 -12.33 23.09
CA PHE A 132 -5.31 -12.94 21.78
C PHE A 132 -6.64 -12.44 21.22
N VAL A 133 -6.70 -12.22 19.91
CA VAL A 133 -7.94 -11.92 19.17
C VAL A 133 -8.04 -12.85 17.97
N ASP A 134 -9.15 -13.57 17.87
CA ASP A 134 -9.44 -14.43 16.72
C ASP A 134 -9.50 -13.64 15.40
N GLY A 135 -9.26 -14.35 14.30
CA GLY A 135 -9.38 -13.79 12.95
C GLY A 135 -10.83 -13.43 12.60
N GLY A 136 -11.08 -12.17 12.34
CA GLY A 136 -12.40 -11.65 12.02
C GLY A 136 -12.43 -10.12 11.93
N PRO A 137 -13.63 -9.52 11.71
CA PRO A 137 -13.75 -8.09 11.48
C PRO A 137 -13.48 -7.22 12.72
N HIS A 138 -13.46 -7.79 13.92
CA HIS A 138 -13.02 -7.10 15.15
C HIS A 138 -11.49 -7.04 15.31
N ASN A 139 -10.78 -7.88 14.53
CA ASN A 139 -9.34 -8.01 14.65
C ASN A 139 -8.63 -6.83 14.00
N PRO A 140 -7.65 -6.20 14.66
CA PRO A 140 -6.93 -5.05 14.08
C PRO A 140 -6.12 -5.39 12.82
N LEU A 141 -5.80 -6.67 12.56
CA LEU A 141 -5.14 -7.10 11.32
C LEU A 141 -6.10 -7.23 10.13
N GLY A 142 -7.40 -7.14 10.35
CA GLY A 142 -8.41 -7.17 9.31
C GLY A 142 -8.42 -8.46 8.48
N ALA A 143 -8.79 -8.32 7.20
CA ALA A 143 -9.09 -9.45 6.33
C ALA A 143 -7.87 -10.26 5.86
N ARG A 144 -6.70 -9.64 5.77
CA ARG A 144 -5.46 -10.28 5.26
C ARG A 144 -4.23 -9.77 5.99
N GLY A 145 -3.24 -10.65 6.13
CA GLY A 145 -1.89 -10.32 6.57
C GLY A 145 -0.86 -10.77 5.54
N ILE A 146 0.03 -9.87 5.14
CA ILE A 146 1.18 -10.11 4.27
C ILE A 146 2.42 -9.83 5.11
N TYR A 147 3.20 -10.87 5.39
CA TYR A 147 4.31 -10.86 6.33
C TYR A 147 5.62 -10.68 5.58
N LEU A 148 6.45 -9.74 6.02
CA LEU A 148 7.67 -9.31 5.33
C LEU A 148 8.90 -9.93 5.98
N PHE A 149 9.77 -10.50 5.14
CA PHE A 149 10.98 -11.19 5.57
C PHE A 149 12.22 -10.61 4.90
N GLN A 150 13.33 -10.55 5.63
CA GLN A 150 14.66 -10.31 5.10
C GLN A 150 15.48 -11.61 5.23
N GLY A 151 15.78 -12.25 4.11
CA GLY A 151 16.28 -13.63 4.12
C GLY A 151 15.28 -14.57 4.80
N SER A 152 15.71 -15.28 5.83
CA SER A 152 14.87 -16.14 6.68
C SER A 152 14.28 -15.41 7.90
N LYS A 153 14.70 -14.19 8.17
CA LYS A 153 14.29 -13.42 9.36
C LYS A 153 12.95 -12.72 9.10
N ASP A 154 11.97 -12.98 9.96
CA ASP A 154 10.74 -12.17 10.04
C ASP A 154 11.09 -10.76 10.52
N THR A 155 10.75 -9.75 9.73
CA THR A 155 11.02 -8.35 10.06
C THR A 155 10.08 -7.80 11.13
N LEU A 156 9.04 -8.53 11.49
CA LEU A 156 7.89 -8.10 12.28
C LEU A 156 7.05 -7.00 11.62
N PHE A 157 7.41 -6.54 10.41
CA PHE A 157 6.56 -5.66 9.62
C PHE A 157 5.55 -6.44 8.78
N ARG A 158 4.36 -5.88 8.67
CA ARG A 158 3.21 -6.46 8.00
C ARG A 158 2.53 -5.43 7.13
N ILE A 159 1.97 -5.88 6.00
CA ILE A 159 0.93 -5.17 5.28
C ILE A 159 -0.36 -5.92 5.59
N HIS A 160 -1.36 -5.24 6.13
CA HIS A 160 -2.58 -5.89 6.60
C HIS A 160 -3.83 -5.02 6.46
N GLY A 161 -4.99 -5.62 6.61
CA GLY A 161 -6.26 -4.90 6.69
C GLY A 161 -6.43 -4.10 7.98
N THR A 162 -7.61 -3.56 8.20
CA THR A 162 -7.89 -2.82 9.43
C THR A 162 -9.36 -2.90 9.82
N ASN A 163 -9.63 -2.77 11.11
CA ASN A 163 -10.95 -2.48 11.67
C ASN A 163 -11.15 -0.99 11.98
N GLN A 164 -10.23 -0.13 11.52
CA GLN A 164 -10.23 1.32 11.71
C GLN A 164 -9.95 2.03 10.37
N PRO A 165 -10.83 1.90 9.36
CA PRO A 165 -10.59 2.44 8.03
C PRO A 165 -10.54 3.97 7.97
N GLU A 166 -11.06 4.66 8.98
CA GLU A 166 -11.05 6.13 9.11
C GLU A 166 -9.64 6.73 9.18
N TYR A 167 -8.63 5.91 9.48
CA TYR A 167 -7.24 6.38 9.56
C TYR A 167 -6.46 6.22 8.24
N ILE A 168 -7.08 5.73 7.18
CA ILE A 168 -6.40 5.66 5.88
C ILE A 168 -5.99 7.06 5.41
N GLY A 169 -4.73 7.20 5.01
CA GLY A 169 -4.11 8.48 4.66
C GLY A 169 -3.46 9.21 5.83
N GLN A 170 -3.51 8.65 7.04
CA GLN A 170 -2.93 9.26 8.23
C GLN A 170 -1.67 8.51 8.70
N ALA A 171 -0.82 9.20 9.45
CA ALA A 171 0.25 8.61 10.23
C ALA A 171 -0.25 8.45 11.68
N ILE A 172 -0.36 7.22 12.14
CA ILE A 172 -0.77 6.90 13.52
C ILE A 172 0.12 5.81 14.11
N SER A 173 0.36 5.92 15.40
CA SER A 173 1.32 5.09 16.13
C SER A 173 0.97 3.61 16.16
N SER A 174 1.61 2.80 15.34
CA SER A 174 2.05 1.40 15.55
C SER A 174 2.53 0.81 14.22
N GLY A 175 3.72 0.38 14.18
CA GLY A 175 4.64 -0.25 13.22
C GLY A 175 4.21 -0.83 11.88
N CYS A 176 2.96 -1.09 11.59
CA CYS A 176 2.53 -1.80 10.40
C CYS A 176 1.90 -0.88 9.34
N ILE A 177 1.83 -1.40 8.12
CA ILE A 177 1.19 -0.73 6.98
C ILE A 177 -0.24 -1.25 6.91
N ARG A 178 -1.23 -0.37 7.15
CA ARG A 178 -2.64 -0.74 7.19
C ARG A 178 -3.34 -0.28 5.92
N MET A 179 -4.20 -1.13 5.39
CA MET A 179 -5.04 -0.90 4.22
C MET A 179 -6.51 -1.07 4.62
N THR A 180 -7.45 -0.58 3.81
CA THR A 180 -8.84 -1.05 3.94
C THR A 180 -8.88 -2.57 3.73
N ASN A 181 -9.92 -3.23 4.25
CA ASN A 181 -10.06 -4.67 4.06
C ASN A 181 -10.27 -5.04 2.58
N GLU A 182 -10.95 -4.21 1.83
CA GLU A 182 -11.16 -4.35 0.39
C GLU A 182 -9.85 -4.28 -0.39
N ASP A 183 -9.01 -3.31 -0.06
CA ASP A 183 -7.74 -3.09 -0.75
C ASP A 183 -6.70 -4.14 -0.41
N VAL A 184 -6.64 -4.59 0.85
CA VAL A 184 -5.70 -5.66 1.22
C VAL A 184 -6.11 -7.00 0.61
N ILE A 185 -7.40 -7.29 0.44
CA ILE A 185 -7.89 -8.47 -0.29
C ILE A 185 -7.44 -8.41 -1.74
N ASP A 186 -7.61 -7.28 -2.40
CA ASP A 186 -7.16 -7.08 -3.78
C ASP A 186 -5.64 -7.26 -3.92
N LEU A 187 -4.84 -6.59 -3.10
CA LEU A 187 -3.38 -6.74 -3.09
C LEU A 187 -2.95 -8.18 -2.81
N TYR A 188 -3.58 -8.82 -1.81
CA TYR A 188 -3.29 -10.20 -1.44
C TYR A 188 -3.49 -11.17 -2.59
N ASN A 189 -4.54 -10.99 -3.40
CA ASN A 189 -4.82 -11.87 -4.53
C ASN A 189 -3.84 -11.65 -5.70
N ARG A 190 -3.27 -10.46 -5.83
CA ARG A 190 -2.28 -10.11 -6.87
C ARG A 190 -0.86 -10.54 -6.50
N VAL A 191 -0.47 -10.33 -5.25
CA VAL A 191 0.91 -10.51 -4.83
C VAL A 191 1.26 -11.99 -4.65
N LYS A 192 2.43 -12.38 -5.16
CA LYS A 192 2.96 -13.75 -5.04
C LYS A 192 3.89 -13.88 -3.83
N MET A 193 4.01 -15.09 -3.31
CA MET A 193 5.06 -15.43 -2.35
C MET A 193 6.43 -15.13 -2.97
N GLY A 194 7.34 -14.60 -2.17
CA GLY A 194 8.66 -14.17 -2.64
C GLY A 194 8.70 -12.83 -3.38
N ALA A 195 7.55 -12.18 -3.63
CA ALA A 195 7.50 -10.85 -4.23
C ALA A 195 8.37 -9.85 -3.44
N ILE A 196 9.09 -9.01 -4.16
CA ILE A 196 9.93 -7.97 -3.58
C ILE A 196 9.04 -6.86 -3.00
N VAL A 197 9.36 -6.43 -1.80
CA VAL A 197 8.75 -5.29 -1.14
C VAL A 197 9.83 -4.27 -0.82
N VAL A 198 9.69 -3.08 -1.39
CA VAL A 198 10.58 -1.94 -1.15
C VAL A 198 9.83 -0.95 -0.27
N VAL A 199 10.35 -0.70 0.93
CA VAL A 199 9.88 0.41 1.77
C VAL A 199 10.87 1.55 1.61
N LEU A 200 10.39 2.68 1.10
CA LEU A 200 11.22 3.83 0.78
C LEU A 200 11.75 4.50 2.04
N ALA A 201 12.99 4.96 2.00
CA ALA A 201 13.50 5.84 3.05
C ALA A 201 12.76 7.20 2.99
N PRO A 202 12.70 7.93 4.10
CA PRO A 202 12.10 9.26 4.13
C PRO A 202 12.63 10.16 3.00
N LYS A 203 11.73 10.90 2.36
CA LYS A 203 11.99 11.81 1.22
C LYS A 203 12.49 11.12 -0.06
N GLN A 204 12.24 9.82 -0.23
CA GLN A 204 12.60 9.07 -1.43
C GLN A 204 11.41 8.74 -2.36
N GLY A 205 10.22 9.25 -2.09
CA GLY A 205 9.02 8.93 -2.86
C GLY A 205 9.17 9.08 -4.37
N ASP A 206 9.83 10.14 -4.84
CA ASP A 206 10.00 10.45 -6.27
C ASP A 206 11.38 10.03 -6.84
N SER A 207 12.25 9.44 -6.02
CA SER A 207 13.61 9.07 -6.45
C SER A 207 13.74 7.55 -6.65
N PRO A 208 14.49 7.08 -7.68
CA PRO A 208 14.77 5.65 -7.84
C PRO A 208 15.54 5.11 -6.64
N VAL A 209 15.14 3.93 -6.13
CA VAL A 209 15.87 3.25 -5.06
C VAL A 209 17.20 2.76 -5.58
N ASN A 210 18.30 3.13 -4.90
CA ASN A 210 19.58 2.48 -5.12
C ASN A 210 19.63 1.18 -4.29
N PRO A 211 19.64 -0.01 -4.93
CA PRO A 211 19.60 -1.29 -4.21
C PRO A 211 20.76 -1.48 -3.21
N ARG A 212 21.92 -0.83 -3.45
CA ARG A 212 23.08 -0.92 -2.57
C ARG A 212 22.90 -0.16 -1.26
N VAL A 213 22.15 0.93 -1.27
CA VAL A 213 21.85 1.74 -0.08
C VAL A 213 20.75 1.10 0.76
N ALA A 214 19.76 0.48 0.11
CA ALA A 214 18.63 -0.17 0.79
C ALA A 214 19.03 -1.42 1.61
N MET A 215 20.17 -2.06 1.29
CA MET A 215 20.67 -3.21 2.06
C MET A 215 21.58 -2.83 3.25
N GLY A 216 21.96 -1.57 3.37
CA GLY A 216 22.94 -1.07 4.35
C GLY A 216 22.34 -0.49 5.65
N GLY A 217 21.08 -0.67 5.90
CA GLY A 217 20.39 -0.12 7.07
C GLY A 217 20.54 -0.94 8.33
N ARG A 218 21.52 -0.58 9.11
CA ARG A 218 21.84 -0.84 10.54
C ARG A 218 22.52 -2.15 10.91
N ASN A 219 23.75 -1.96 11.34
CA ASN A 219 24.44 -2.77 12.35
C ASN A 219 23.73 -2.68 13.71
#